data_885fe87fc9e3ff991af9dcbc68a206dd
#
_entry.id   885fe87fc9e3ff991af9dcbc68a206dd
#
_cell.length_a   1.000
_cell.length_b   1.000
_cell.length_c   1.000
_cell.angle_alpha   90.00
_cell.angle_beta   90.00
_cell.angle_gamma   90.00
#
_symmetry.space_group_name_H-M   'P 1'
#
loop_
_entity.id
_entity.type
_entity.pdbx_description
1 polymer ?
#
loop_
_entity_poly.entity_id
_entity_poly.type
_entity_poly.pdbx_seq_one_letter_code
_entity_poly.pdbx_strand_id
1 'polypeptide(L)'
;MANVRRHMQVDHRANLETAALAVGESLALAWAHFHLLRGLDNGRLQHPAIVTRFDLLYDRLWRAAFDAFFAKVGTLLDNKKGSDSLLRFLVLARRYASLEVKNVLPEIEVELSNQDAPLAKLKRWRHEVVAHKPTAHDAVGFHTQNRMTLTEIESALEQLDDYFNQISWNMLGLHSEHRSAFAGIVCQAELLFATTALGLATEPE
;
A
#
# COMPACT_ATOMS: atom_id res chain seq x y z
N MET A 1 4.98 43.83 -6.75
CA MET A 1 5.70 42.67 -6.22
C MET A 1 4.93 41.85 -5.16
N ALA A 2 4.16 42.45 -4.25
CA ALA A 2 3.36 41.71 -3.23
C ALA A 2 2.26 40.81 -3.82
N ASN A 3 1.60 41.22 -4.93
CA ASN A 3 0.54 40.41 -5.56
C ASN A 3 1.07 39.14 -6.24
N VAL A 4 2.25 39.18 -6.86
CA VAL A 4 2.88 38.00 -7.49
C VAL A 4 3.25 36.94 -6.45
N ARG A 5 3.76 37.37 -5.29
CA ARG A 5 4.05 36.42 -4.18
C ARG A 5 2.80 35.77 -3.60
N ARG A 6 1.67 36.51 -3.51
CA ARG A 6 0.38 35.93 -3.04
C ARG A 6 -0.18 34.90 -4.04
N HIS A 7 -0.15 35.18 -5.35
CA HIS A 7 -0.60 34.23 -6.36
C HIS A 7 0.29 32.97 -6.41
N MET A 8 1.60 33.12 -6.33
CA MET A 8 2.51 31.96 -6.25
C MET A 8 2.27 31.10 -5.00
N GLN A 9 1.93 31.69 -3.85
CA GLN A 9 1.61 30.92 -2.64
C GLN A 9 0.30 30.12 -2.76
N VAL A 10 -0.72 30.68 -3.41
CA VAL A 10 -2.02 30.00 -3.62
C VAL A 10 -1.85 28.82 -4.57
N ASP A 11 -1.15 28.99 -5.70
CA ASP A 11 -0.91 27.90 -6.67
C ASP A 11 -0.10 26.74 -6.05
N HIS A 12 0.83 27.05 -5.16
CA HIS A 12 1.64 26.04 -4.50
C HIS A 12 0.86 25.22 -3.48
N ARG A 13 -0.05 25.84 -2.74
CA ARG A 13 -0.91 25.16 -1.79
C ARG A 13 -1.87 24.23 -2.53
N ALA A 14 -2.50 24.69 -3.60
CA ALA A 14 -3.39 23.86 -4.44
C ALA A 14 -2.67 22.63 -5.04
N ASN A 15 -1.42 22.82 -5.50
CA ASN A 15 -0.60 21.70 -5.98
C ASN A 15 -0.27 20.70 -4.87
N LEU A 16 0.00 21.17 -3.66
CA LEU A 16 0.28 20.31 -2.52
C LEU A 16 -0.98 19.55 -2.06
N GLU A 17 -2.13 20.21 -2.02
CA GLU A 17 -3.43 19.60 -1.71
C GLU A 17 -3.79 18.52 -2.74
N THR A 18 -3.61 18.80 -4.04
CA THR A 18 -3.82 17.82 -5.11
C THR A 18 -2.90 16.60 -4.95
N ALA A 19 -1.63 16.82 -4.68
CA ALA A 19 -0.69 15.73 -4.44
C ALA A 19 -1.02 14.93 -3.19
N ALA A 20 -1.46 15.60 -2.10
CA ALA A 20 -1.89 14.93 -0.88
C ALA A 20 -3.12 14.03 -1.12
N LEU A 21 -4.11 14.51 -1.87
CA LEU A 21 -5.31 13.72 -2.22
C LEU A 21 -4.94 12.48 -3.03
N ALA A 22 -4.09 12.61 -4.04
CA ALA A 22 -3.65 11.48 -4.87
C ALA A 22 -2.86 10.42 -4.07
N VAL A 23 -1.98 10.87 -3.16
CA VAL A 23 -1.25 9.97 -2.24
C VAL A 23 -2.20 9.31 -1.26
N GLY A 24 -3.12 10.06 -0.65
CA GLY A 24 -4.14 9.53 0.27
C GLY A 24 -5.02 8.47 -0.40
N GLU A 25 -5.48 8.71 -1.63
CA GLU A 25 -6.22 7.70 -2.41
C GLU A 25 -5.39 6.44 -2.66
N SER A 26 -4.12 6.58 -3.01
CA SER A 26 -3.24 5.43 -3.25
C SER A 26 -2.96 4.63 -1.97
N LEU A 27 -2.80 5.30 -0.82
CA LEU A 27 -2.69 4.66 0.50
C LEU A 27 -3.99 3.93 0.87
N ALA A 28 -5.14 4.58 0.71
CA ALA A 28 -6.45 3.98 0.96
C ALA A 28 -6.65 2.69 0.17
N LEU A 29 -6.32 2.70 -1.13
CA LEU A 29 -6.43 1.53 -1.98
C LEU A 29 -5.39 0.44 -1.64
N ALA A 30 -4.17 0.83 -1.26
CA ALA A 30 -3.18 -0.14 -0.77
C ALA A 30 -3.69 -0.87 0.49
N TRP A 31 -4.25 -0.14 1.47
CA TRP A 31 -4.86 -0.73 2.65
C TRP A 31 -6.05 -1.62 2.33
N ALA A 32 -6.94 -1.19 1.43
CA ALA A 32 -8.09 -2.00 1.01
C ALA A 32 -7.64 -3.34 0.41
N HIS A 33 -6.66 -3.34 -0.49
CA HIS A 33 -6.13 -4.58 -1.09
C HIS A 33 -5.34 -5.43 -0.10
N PHE A 34 -4.60 -4.82 0.82
CA PHE A 34 -3.93 -5.55 1.90
C PHE A 34 -4.93 -6.27 2.82
N HIS A 35 -5.99 -5.59 3.23
CA HIS A 35 -7.05 -6.21 4.04
C HIS A 35 -7.77 -7.32 3.30
N LEU A 36 -7.99 -7.18 1.99
CA LEU A 36 -8.53 -8.26 1.16
C LEU A 36 -7.59 -9.48 1.14
N LEU A 37 -6.30 -9.28 0.91
CA LEU A 37 -5.30 -10.37 0.95
C LEU A 37 -5.29 -11.08 2.31
N ARG A 38 -5.33 -10.33 3.40
CA ARG A 38 -5.38 -10.86 4.77
C ARG A 38 -6.65 -11.65 5.03
N GLY A 39 -7.80 -11.15 4.60
CA GLY A 39 -9.08 -11.85 4.73
C GLY A 39 -9.13 -13.13 3.90
N LEU A 40 -8.59 -13.11 2.68
CA LEU A 40 -8.47 -14.32 1.84
C LEU A 40 -7.54 -15.37 2.48
N ASP A 41 -6.41 -14.94 3.05
CA ASP A 41 -5.47 -15.87 3.71
C ASP A 41 -6.06 -16.46 5.00
N ASN A 42 -6.73 -15.66 5.81
CA ASN A 42 -7.46 -16.13 6.99
C ASN A 42 -8.57 -17.12 6.60
N GLY A 43 -9.37 -16.80 5.59
CA GLY A 43 -10.40 -17.70 5.08
C GLY A 43 -9.85 -19.03 4.59
N ARG A 44 -8.71 -19.02 3.91
CA ARG A 44 -7.99 -20.22 3.48
C ARG A 44 -7.56 -21.08 4.65
N LEU A 45 -7.05 -20.47 5.71
CA LEU A 45 -6.60 -21.21 6.90
C LEU A 45 -7.76 -21.81 7.68
N GLN A 46 -8.89 -21.11 7.76
CA GLN A 46 -10.08 -21.57 8.50
C GLN A 46 -10.93 -22.56 7.70
N HIS A 47 -10.96 -22.45 6.37
CA HIS A 47 -11.81 -23.24 5.49
C HIS A 47 -11.03 -23.86 4.32
N PRO A 48 -10.02 -24.74 4.57
CA PRO A 48 -9.16 -25.29 3.52
C PRO A 48 -9.93 -26.11 2.49
N ALA A 49 -11.02 -26.77 2.88
CA ALA A 49 -11.86 -27.55 1.96
C ALA A 49 -12.53 -26.69 0.87
N ILE A 50 -12.90 -25.44 1.22
CA ILE A 50 -13.46 -24.47 0.25
C ILE A 50 -12.41 -24.12 -0.79
N VAL A 51 -11.18 -23.83 -0.33
CA VAL A 51 -10.09 -23.49 -1.23
C VAL A 51 -9.77 -24.65 -2.17
N THR A 52 -9.74 -25.89 -1.66
CA THR A 52 -9.51 -27.08 -2.49
C THR A 52 -10.61 -27.27 -3.54
N ARG A 53 -11.87 -27.00 -3.19
CA ARG A 53 -13.01 -27.12 -4.13
C ARG A 53 -13.03 -26.01 -5.18
N PHE A 54 -12.55 -24.81 -4.84
CA PHE A 54 -12.57 -23.62 -5.70
C PHE A 54 -11.15 -23.05 -5.92
N ASP A 55 -10.16 -23.91 -6.03
CA ASP A 55 -8.74 -23.57 -6.07
C ASP A 55 -8.40 -22.51 -7.14
N LEU A 56 -8.94 -22.68 -8.35
CA LEU A 56 -8.73 -21.77 -9.46
C LEU A 56 -9.33 -20.38 -9.17
N LEU A 57 -10.53 -20.32 -8.60
CA LEU A 57 -11.17 -19.04 -8.26
C LEU A 57 -10.38 -18.33 -7.15
N TYR A 58 -10.00 -19.09 -6.11
CA TYR A 58 -9.20 -18.55 -5.01
C TYR A 58 -7.86 -18.00 -5.51
N ASP A 59 -7.11 -18.78 -6.32
CA ASP A 59 -5.83 -18.35 -6.89
C ASP A 59 -6.00 -17.05 -7.70
N ARG A 60 -7.05 -16.94 -8.52
CA ARG A 60 -7.32 -15.75 -9.31
C ARG A 60 -7.65 -14.53 -8.46
N LEU A 61 -8.49 -14.68 -7.44
CA LEU A 61 -8.83 -13.59 -6.52
C LEU A 61 -7.60 -13.12 -5.73
N TRP A 62 -6.83 -14.07 -5.21
CA TRP A 62 -5.61 -13.78 -4.46
C TRP A 62 -4.60 -13.03 -5.32
N ARG A 63 -4.34 -13.51 -6.55
CA ARG A 63 -3.42 -12.85 -7.49
C ARG A 63 -3.91 -11.46 -7.88
N ALA A 64 -5.19 -11.30 -8.16
CA ALA A 64 -5.74 -9.99 -8.49
C ALA A 64 -5.58 -8.98 -7.36
N ALA A 65 -5.86 -9.39 -6.11
CA ALA A 65 -5.65 -8.56 -4.93
C ALA A 65 -4.16 -8.22 -4.71
N PHE A 66 -3.28 -9.21 -4.90
CA PHE A 66 -1.84 -9.07 -4.79
C PHE A 66 -1.28 -8.09 -5.84
N ASP A 67 -1.62 -8.27 -7.11
CA ASP A 67 -1.17 -7.40 -8.19
C ASP A 67 -1.66 -5.95 -7.99
N ALA A 68 -2.93 -5.79 -7.57
CA ALA A 68 -3.52 -4.49 -7.29
C ALA A 68 -2.84 -3.80 -6.08
N PHE A 69 -2.55 -4.55 -5.03
CA PHE A 69 -1.80 -4.07 -3.87
C PHE A 69 -0.42 -3.52 -4.29
N PHE A 70 0.38 -4.35 -4.98
CA PHE A 70 1.72 -3.94 -5.39
C PHE A 70 1.72 -2.83 -6.44
N ALA A 71 0.70 -2.72 -7.28
CA ALA A 71 0.54 -1.59 -8.19
C ALA A 71 0.37 -0.28 -7.41
N LYS A 72 -0.44 -0.26 -6.34
CA LYS A 72 -0.64 0.94 -5.51
C LYS A 72 0.58 1.28 -4.67
N VAL A 73 1.21 0.30 -4.05
CA VAL A 73 2.49 0.50 -3.36
C VAL A 73 3.57 1.00 -4.32
N GLY A 74 3.61 0.47 -5.53
CA GLY A 74 4.51 0.95 -6.58
C GLY A 74 4.31 2.43 -6.91
N THR A 75 3.05 2.88 -7.00
CA THR A 75 2.73 4.29 -7.20
C THR A 75 3.25 5.15 -6.05
N LEU A 76 3.04 4.71 -4.80
CA LEU A 76 3.49 5.43 -3.60
C LEU A 76 5.02 5.59 -3.52
N LEU A 77 5.76 4.56 -3.90
CA LEU A 77 7.23 4.49 -3.80
C LEU A 77 7.95 4.88 -5.10
N ASP A 78 7.22 5.28 -6.14
CA ASP A 78 7.82 5.75 -7.40
C ASP A 78 8.42 7.15 -7.22
N ASN A 79 9.64 7.35 -7.69
CA ASN A 79 10.31 8.65 -7.66
C ASN A 79 10.36 9.33 -9.04
N LYS A 80 9.65 8.81 -10.04
CA LYS A 80 9.62 9.43 -11.37
C LYS A 80 8.99 10.80 -11.33
N LYS A 81 9.58 11.71 -12.11
CA LYS A 81 9.03 13.06 -12.28
C LYS A 81 7.63 12.96 -12.90
N GLY A 82 6.64 13.51 -12.20
CA GLY A 82 5.24 13.48 -12.64
C GLY A 82 4.38 12.39 -12.01
N SER A 83 4.96 11.46 -11.19
CA SER A 83 4.18 10.47 -10.46
C SER A 83 3.45 11.09 -9.26
N ASP A 84 2.25 10.58 -8.95
CA ASP A 84 1.50 10.92 -7.74
C ASP A 84 1.97 10.04 -6.57
N SER A 85 3.24 10.18 -6.20
CA SER A 85 3.90 9.36 -5.20
C SER A 85 4.12 10.10 -3.89
N LEU A 86 4.22 9.33 -2.80
CA LEU A 86 4.59 9.87 -1.49
C LEU A 86 5.94 10.60 -1.55
N LEU A 87 6.94 10.02 -2.23
CA LEU A 87 8.26 10.65 -2.37
C LEU A 87 8.18 12.03 -3.06
N ARG A 88 7.34 12.15 -4.10
CA ARG A 88 7.12 13.44 -4.77
C ARG A 88 6.39 14.43 -3.87
N PHE A 89 5.35 13.97 -3.17
CA PHE A 89 4.65 14.80 -2.18
C PHE A 89 5.62 15.34 -1.12
N LEU A 90 6.51 14.49 -0.60
CA LEU A 90 7.55 14.89 0.36
C LEU A 90 8.52 15.93 -0.23
N VAL A 91 8.95 15.76 -1.47
CA VAL A 91 9.83 16.73 -2.15
C VAL A 91 9.11 18.08 -2.35
N LEU A 92 7.83 18.07 -2.70
CA LEU A 92 7.01 19.29 -2.77
C LEU A 92 6.86 19.92 -1.39
N ALA A 93 6.51 19.14 -0.38
CA ALA A 93 6.37 19.57 0.99
C ALA A 93 7.66 20.21 1.52
N ARG A 94 8.82 19.60 1.28
CA ARG A 94 10.14 20.13 1.69
C ARG A 94 10.43 21.54 1.18
N ARG A 95 9.88 21.93 0.04
CA ARG A 95 10.09 23.28 -0.52
C ARG A 95 9.36 24.36 0.27
N TYR A 96 8.25 24.00 0.92
CA TYR A 96 7.32 24.93 1.57
C TYR A 96 7.21 24.72 3.08
N ALA A 97 7.83 23.68 3.62
CA ALA A 97 7.64 23.23 4.98
C ALA A 97 8.54 23.90 6.01
N SER A 98 8.04 23.93 7.24
CA SER A 98 8.81 24.20 8.46
C SER A 98 9.96 23.18 8.63
N LEU A 99 10.86 23.48 9.57
CA LEU A 99 12.04 22.64 9.83
C LEU A 99 11.67 21.20 10.18
N GLU A 100 10.52 20.98 10.82
CA GLU A 100 10.01 19.68 11.30
C GLU A 100 9.73 18.70 10.14
N VAL A 101 9.17 19.20 9.02
CA VAL A 101 8.89 18.34 7.85
C VAL A 101 10.15 18.04 7.03
N LYS A 102 11.20 18.86 7.16
CA LYS A 102 12.45 18.65 6.39
C LYS A 102 13.21 17.41 6.79
N ASN A 103 12.94 16.83 7.96
CA ASN A 103 13.65 15.66 8.46
C ASN A 103 13.03 14.34 7.98
N VAL A 104 11.74 14.32 7.63
CA VAL A 104 11.02 13.09 7.23
C VAL A 104 11.59 12.49 5.94
N LEU A 105 11.94 13.30 4.96
CA LEU A 105 12.48 12.80 3.69
C LEU A 105 13.80 12.05 3.86
N PRO A 106 14.80 12.57 4.63
CA PRO A 106 16.01 11.81 4.94
C PRO A 106 15.75 10.50 5.69
N GLU A 107 14.77 10.45 6.59
CA GLU A 107 14.40 9.22 7.30
C GLU A 107 13.90 8.15 6.32
N ILE A 108 13.01 8.50 5.40
CA ILE A 108 12.54 7.59 4.34
C ILE A 108 13.68 7.16 3.43
N GLU A 109 14.59 8.06 3.06
CA GLU A 109 15.75 7.72 2.23
C GLU A 109 16.67 6.71 2.93
N VAL A 110 16.86 6.83 4.23
CA VAL A 110 17.61 5.86 5.06
C VAL A 110 16.90 4.51 5.08
N GLU A 111 15.59 4.48 5.33
CA GLU A 111 14.79 3.25 5.31
C GLU A 111 14.84 2.54 3.95
N LEU A 112 14.69 3.29 2.86
CA LEU A 112 14.75 2.73 1.50
C LEU A 112 16.14 2.25 1.10
N SER A 113 17.21 2.74 1.73
CA SER A 113 18.58 2.30 1.49
C SER A 113 18.97 1.06 2.33
N ASN A 114 18.28 0.84 3.45
CA ASN A 114 18.44 -0.37 4.25
C ASN A 114 17.72 -1.55 3.59
N GLN A 115 18.47 -2.47 2.99
CA GLN A 115 17.91 -3.60 2.23
C GLN A 115 17.02 -4.54 3.05
N ASP A 116 17.17 -4.57 4.37
CA ASP A 116 16.38 -5.41 5.26
C ASP A 116 15.13 -4.72 5.80
N ALA A 117 15.03 -3.41 5.63
CA ALA A 117 13.84 -2.66 6.04
C ALA A 117 12.58 -3.10 5.27
N PRO A 118 11.40 -3.19 5.90
CA PRO A 118 10.15 -3.57 5.26
C PRO A 118 9.82 -2.75 4.01
N LEU A 119 10.03 -1.43 4.04
CA LEU A 119 9.80 -0.55 2.89
C LEU A 119 10.71 -0.88 1.69
N ALA A 120 11.98 -1.18 1.94
CA ALA A 120 12.93 -1.54 0.88
C ALA A 120 12.60 -2.90 0.28
N LYS A 121 12.19 -3.88 1.10
CA LYS A 121 11.68 -5.18 0.63
C LYS A 121 10.43 -5.00 -0.22
N LEU A 122 9.48 -4.20 0.23
CA LEU A 122 8.22 -3.93 -0.48
C LEU A 122 8.48 -3.29 -1.86
N LYS A 123 9.40 -2.33 -1.94
CA LYS A 123 9.84 -1.70 -3.20
C LYS A 123 10.48 -2.71 -4.15
N ARG A 124 11.33 -3.62 -3.65
CA ARG A 124 11.95 -4.70 -4.45
C ARG A 124 10.91 -5.69 -4.98
N TRP A 125 9.98 -6.12 -4.14
CA TRP A 125 8.89 -6.99 -4.54
C TRP A 125 8.11 -6.43 -5.72
N ARG A 126 7.74 -5.14 -5.63
CA ARG A 126 7.07 -4.46 -6.74
C ARG A 126 7.92 -4.47 -8.02
N HIS A 127 9.21 -4.18 -7.90
CA HIS A 127 10.09 -4.08 -9.07
C HIS A 127 10.32 -5.44 -9.73
N GLU A 128 10.71 -6.42 -8.95
CA GLU A 128 11.15 -7.72 -9.48
C GLU A 128 9.98 -8.65 -9.84
N VAL A 129 8.93 -8.67 -9.04
CA VAL A 129 7.84 -9.64 -9.21
C VAL A 129 6.72 -9.10 -10.09
N VAL A 130 6.31 -7.86 -9.88
CA VAL A 130 5.14 -7.30 -10.57
C VAL A 130 5.54 -6.67 -11.91
N ALA A 131 6.67 -5.93 -11.95
CA ALA A 131 7.08 -5.21 -13.15
C ALA A 131 7.83 -6.10 -14.17
N HIS A 132 8.67 -7.02 -13.71
CA HIS A 132 9.56 -7.80 -14.59
C HIS A 132 9.19 -9.28 -14.74
N LYS A 133 8.25 -9.82 -13.95
CA LYS A 133 7.82 -11.23 -13.99
C LYS A 133 9.02 -12.18 -14.17
N PRO A 134 9.80 -12.42 -13.11
CA PRO A 134 11.02 -13.22 -13.18
C PRO A 134 10.73 -14.60 -13.80
N THR A 135 11.72 -15.19 -14.45
CA THR A 135 11.62 -16.57 -14.90
C THR A 135 11.38 -17.50 -13.71
N ALA A 136 10.76 -18.65 -13.92
CA ALA A 136 10.43 -19.57 -12.82
C ALA A 136 11.65 -19.93 -11.95
N HIS A 137 12.86 -19.99 -12.54
CA HIS A 137 14.10 -20.26 -11.82
C HIS A 137 14.55 -19.10 -10.95
N ASP A 138 14.47 -17.87 -11.45
CA ASP A 138 14.85 -16.66 -10.73
C ASP A 138 13.82 -16.33 -9.64
N ALA A 139 12.54 -16.67 -9.85
CA ALA A 139 11.48 -16.45 -8.90
C ALA A 139 11.71 -17.20 -7.57
N VAL A 140 12.16 -18.46 -7.59
CA VAL A 140 12.41 -19.26 -6.37
C VAL A 140 13.53 -18.61 -5.54
N GLY A 141 14.63 -18.22 -6.17
CA GLY A 141 15.73 -17.53 -5.49
C GLY A 141 15.30 -16.20 -4.88
N PHE A 142 14.55 -15.40 -5.64
CA PHE A 142 14.03 -14.13 -5.18
C PHE A 142 13.07 -14.28 -3.98
N HIS A 143 12.10 -15.20 -4.06
CA HIS A 143 11.14 -15.45 -2.98
C HIS A 143 11.82 -15.93 -1.69
N THR A 144 12.86 -16.74 -1.80
CA THR A 144 13.61 -17.22 -0.64
C THR A 144 14.38 -16.09 0.05
N GLN A 145 15.04 -15.24 -0.73
CA GLN A 145 15.88 -14.16 -0.21
C GLN A 145 15.07 -12.93 0.27
N ASN A 146 13.92 -12.68 -0.34
CA ASN A 146 13.11 -11.49 -0.09
C ASN A 146 11.73 -11.82 0.52
N ARG A 147 11.65 -12.91 1.27
CA ARG A 147 10.41 -13.32 1.92
C ARG A 147 9.87 -12.19 2.81
N MET A 148 8.59 -11.87 2.62
CA MET A 148 7.85 -10.93 3.47
C MET A 148 6.64 -11.63 4.07
N THR A 149 6.42 -11.39 5.35
CA THR A 149 5.20 -11.77 6.06
C THR A 149 4.12 -10.71 5.90
N LEU A 150 2.86 -11.05 6.10
CA LEU A 150 1.77 -10.06 6.14
C LEU A 150 2.01 -9.01 7.23
N THR A 151 2.62 -9.39 8.36
CA THR A 151 2.98 -8.44 9.42
C THR A 151 4.03 -7.42 8.96
N GLU A 152 5.05 -7.85 8.22
CA GLU A 152 6.05 -6.92 7.66
C GLU A 152 5.43 -5.98 6.62
N ILE A 153 4.48 -6.48 5.82
CA ILE A 153 3.72 -5.65 4.85
C ILE A 153 2.87 -4.62 5.59
N GLU A 154 2.16 -5.05 6.64
CA GLU A 154 1.34 -4.17 7.49
C GLU A 154 2.19 -3.06 8.12
N SER A 155 3.33 -3.43 8.71
CA SER A 155 4.27 -2.47 9.31
C SER A 155 4.81 -1.45 8.30
N ALA A 156 5.10 -1.89 7.07
CA ALA A 156 5.53 -0.98 6.01
C ALA A 156 4.41 -0.01 5.56
N LEU A 157 3.16 -0.48 5.51
CA LEU A 157 2.01 0.39 5.21
C LEU A 157 1.76 1.40 6.33
N GLU A 158 1.83 0.98 7.60
CA GLU A 158 1.72 1.85 8.76
C GLU A 158 2.78 2.97 8.70
N GLN A 159 4.01 2.62 8.38
CA GLN A 159 5.09 3.58 8.24
C GLN A 159 4.84 4.59 7.11
N LEU A 160 4.29 4.14 5.97
CA LEU A 160 3.89 5.05 4.88
C LEU A 160 2.75 6.00 5.29
N ASP A 161 1.76 5.49 6.03
CA ASP A 161 0.66 6.27 6.58
C ASP A 161 1.15 7.32 7.58
N ASP A 162 2.06 6.94 8.48
CA ASP A 162 2.64 7.84 9.47
C ASP A 162 3.40 8.99 8.80
N TYR A 163 4.23 8.70 7.81
CA TYR A 163 4.93 9.73 7.03
C TYR A 163 3.97 10.65 6.30
N PHE A 164 2.92 10.09 5.69
CA PHE A 164 1.90 10.88 5.00
C PHE A 164 1.16 11.78 5.99
N ASN A 165 0.65 11.22 7.09
CA ASN A 165 -0.14 11.95 8.07
C ASN A 165 0.68 13.02 8.78
N GLN A 166 1.94 12.76 9.13
CA GLN A 166 2.81 13.76 9.75
C GLN A 166 2.94 15.01 8.88
N ILE A 167 3.05 14.83 7.57
CA ILE A 167 3.25 15.96 6.66
C ILE A 167 1.92 16.61 6.29
N SER A 168 0.90 15.83 5.93
CA SER A 168 -0.41 16.36 5.56
C SER A 168 -1.09 17.10 6.72
N TRP A 169 -0.93 16.61 7.95
CA TRP A 169 -1.42 17.32 9.14
C TRP A 169 -0.70 18.66 9.35
N ASN A 170 0.63 18.65 9.36
CA ASN A 170 1.41 19.86 9.63
C ASN A 170 1.27 20.94 8.56
N MET A 171 1.02 20.54 7.30
CA MET A 171 0.95 21.49 6.19
C MET A 171 -0.46 21.87 5.76
N LEU A 172 -1.39 20.93 5.84
CA LEU A 172 -2.74 21.08 5.29
C LEU A 172 -3.84 20.94 6.34
N GLY A 173 -3.51 20.46 7.54
CA GLY A 173 -4.49 20.11 8.58
C GLY A 173 -5.29 18.85 8.24
N LEU A 174 -4.78 18.00 7.32
CA LEU A 174 -5.43 16.75 6.87
C LEU A 174 -4.84 15.58 7.63
N HIS A 175 -5.72 14.75 8.21
CA HIS A 175 -5.39 13.47 8.83
C HIS A 175 -6.28 12.38 8.23
N SER A 176 -5.72 11.23 7.97
CA SER A 176 -6.43 10.09 7.39
C SER A 176 -6.18 8.83 8.20
N GLU A 177 -7.22 8.05 8.41
CA GLU A 177 -7.18 6.77 9.12
C GLU A 177 -7.41 5.61 8.14
N HIS A 178 -6.53 5.47 7.15
CA HIS A 178 -6.70 4.51 6.07
C HIS A 178 -6.80 3.07 6.58
N ARG A 179 -6.00 2.70 7.59
CA ARG A 179 -6.02 1.36 8.17
C ARG A 179 -7.39 0.99 8.73
N SER A 180 -7.95 1.83 9.58
CA SER A 180 -9.23 1.56 10.25
C SER A 180 -10.41 1.63 9.29
N ALA A 181 -10.36 2.53 8.31
CA ALA A 181 -11.42 2.71 7.33
C ALA A 181 -11.74 1.43 6.52
N PHE A 182 -10.74 0.57 6.29
CA PHE A 182 -10.87 -0.63 5.48
C PHE A 182 -10.78 -1.94 6.26
N ALA A 183 -10.61 -1.90 7.59
CA ALA A 183 -10.51 -3.10 8.43
C ALA A 183 -11.70 -4.06 8.28
N GLY A 184 -12.89 -3.55 8.00
CA GLY A 184 -14.09 -4.35 7.74
C GLY A 184 -14.00 -5.28 6.53
N ILE A 185 -13.10 -5.04 5.57
CA ILE A 185 -12.91 -5.89 4.39
C ILE A 185 -12.42 -7.29 4.81
N VAL A 186 -11.58 -7.38 5.84
CA VAL A 186 -11.11 -8.68 6.37
C VAL A 186 -12.30 -9.53 6.79
N CYS A 187 -13.20 -8.98 7.62
CA CYS A 187 -14.40 -9.67 8.08
C CYS A 187 -15.34 -10.07 6.95
N GLN A 188 -15.48 -9.22 5.91
CA GLN A 188 -16.31 -9.55 4.75
C GLN A 188 -15.70 -10.68 3.92
N ALA A 189 -14.39 -10.72 3.74
CA ALA A 189 -13.71 -11.80 3.03
C ALA A 189 -13.82 -13.12 3.81
N GLU A 190 -13.62 -13.10 5.14
CA GLU A 190 -13.77 -14.28 6.00
C GLU A 190 -15.23 -14.79 5.98
N LEU A 191 -16.22 -13.89 6.03
CA LEU A 191 -17.63 -14.23 5.97
C LEU A 191 -18.00 -14.94 4.65
N LEU A 192 -17.38 -14.55 3.53
CA LEU A 192 -17.58 -15.21 2.25
C LEU A 192 -17.21 -16.71 2.34
N PHE A 193 -16.09 -17.04 2.96
CA PHE A 193 -15.68 -18.44 3.16
C PHE A 193 -16.63 -19.18 4.09
N ALA A 194 -16.99 -18.58 5.22
CA ALA A 194 -17.91 -19.20 6.19
C ALA A 194 -19.29 -19.48 5.58
N THR A 195 -19.84 -18.53 4.81
CA THR A 195 -21.15 -18.68 4.15
C THR A 195 -21.10 -19.76 3.07
N THR A 196 -20.02 -19.82 2.29
CA THR A 196 -19.82 -20.87 1.28
C THR A 196 -19.70 -22.24 1.92
N ALA A 197 -18.98 -22.34 3.06
CA ALA A 197 -18.88 -23.60 3.81
C ALA A 197 -20.25 -24.10 4.30
N LEU A 198 -21.08 -23.22 4.85
CA LEU A 198 -22.45 -23.54 5.29
C LEU A 198 -23.32 -23.98 4.11
N GLY A 199 -23.26 -23.28 2.97
CA GLY A 199 -23.99 -23.66 1.76
C GLY A 199 -23.63 -25.05 1.26
N LEU A 200 -22.34 -25.41 1.27
CA LEU A 200 -21.90 -26.75 0.86
C LEU A 200 -22.27 -27.87 1.84
N ALA A 201 -22.38 -27.57 3.13
CA ALA A 201 -22.80 -28.54 4.13
C ALA A 201 -24.29 -28.89 4.04
N THR A 202 -25.09 -28.07 3.37
CA THR A 202 -26.55 -28.27 3.19
C THR A 202 -26.93 -28.84 1.83
N GLU A 203 -25.98 -29.06 0.91
CA GLU A 203 -26.27 -29.75 -0.36
C GLU A 203 -26.54 -31.24 -0.07
N PRO A 204 -27.70 -31.80 -0.47
CA PRO A 204 -27.95 -33.25 -0.37
C PRO A 204 -26.99 -33.98 -1.32
N GLU A 205 -26.46 -35.13 -0.85
CA GLU A 205 -25.64 -36.06 -1.64
C GLU A 205 -26.39 -36.61 -2.86
#